data_f65a15337817fe5148a6eb5afb78fb72
#
_entry.id   f65a15337817fe5148a6eb5afb78fb72
#
_cell.length_a   1.000
_cell.length_b   1.000
_cell.length_c   1.000
_cell.angle_alpha   90.00
_cell.angle_beta   90.00
_cell.angle_gamma   90.00
#
_symmetry.space_group_name_H-M   'P 1'
#
loop_
_entity.id
_entity.type
_entity.pdbx_description
1 polymer ?
#
loop_
_entity_poly.entity_id
_entity_poly.type
_entity_poly.pdbx_seq_one_letter_code
_entity_poly.pdbx_strand_id
1 'polypeptide(L)'
;MNKRQIASTVAKVEQYCIKRGVRLTPIRRQVLELLLTYPNVVKAYEILDELKKQRKNAAPPTVYRALDFFVEIGVLHRAESLNGFVFCSHFDEAHTSVILNCTHCGATEELAAEEPVDILLAFCRERGFTVQDGPLVLSGECARCHAGHALAKGA
;
A
#
# COMPACT_ATOMS: atom_id res chain seq x y z
N MET A 1 -5.72 -6.22 9.66
CA MET A 1 -5.81 -7.71 9.57
C MET A 1 -5.67 -8.31 10.97
N ASN A 2 -6.25 -9.51 11.22
CA ASN A 2 -6.02 -10.22 12.48
C ASN A 2 -4.67 -10.97 12.47
N LYS A 3 -4.18 -11.41 13.64
CA LYS A 3 -2.86 -12.05 13.77
C LYS A 3 -2.66 -13.28 12.85
N ARG A 4 -3.71 -14.09 12.66
CA ARG A 4 -3.66 -15.28 11.80
C ARG A 4 -3.53 -14.91 10.32
N GLN A 5 -4.26 -13.87 9.91
CA GLN A 5 -4.19 -13.33 8.54
C GLN A 5 -2.80 -12.74 8.26
N ILE A 6 -2.25 -11.97 9.21
CA ILE A 6 -0.89 -11.39 9.10
C ILE A 6 0.14 -12.51 8.92
N ALA A 7 0.11 -13.55 9.78
CA ALA A 7 1.04 -14.66 9.67
C ALA A 7 0.94 -15.39 8.32
N SER A 8 -0.28 -15.63 7.82
CA SER A 8 -0.51 -16.22 6.51
C SER A 8 0.02 -15.36 5.37
N THR A 9 -0.22 -14.04 5.42
CA THR A 9 0.27 -13.09 4.40
C THR A 9 1.79 -13.02 4.41
N VAL A 10 2.42 -12.95 5.59
CA VAL A 10 3.89 -12.94 5.70
C VAL A 10 4.49 -14.23 5.14
N ALA A 11 3.88 -15.39 5.36
CA ALA A 11 4.33 -16.65 4.78
C ALA A 11 4.23 -16.64 3.23
N LYS A 12 3.17 -16.09 2.67
CA LYS A 12 3.04 -15.90 1.20
C LYS A 12 4.14 -15.00 0.65
N VAL A 13 4.38 -13.85 1.29
CA VAL A 13 5.46 -12.92 0.88
C VAL A 13 6.82 -13.60 0.99
N GLU A 14 7.06 -14.43 2.01
CA GLU A 14 8.31 -15.17 2.13
C GLU A 14 8.52 -16.14 0.97
N GLN A 15 7.50 -16.92 0.61
CA GLN A 15 7.55 -17.80 -0.56
C GLN A 15 7.77 -17.04 -1.86
N TYR A 16 7.14 -15.87 -1.99
CA TYR A 16 7.34 -14.99 -3.13
C TYR A 16 8.79 -14.47 -3.21
N CYS A 17 9.37 -14.04 -2.09
CA CYS A 17 10.78 -13.66 -2.00
C CYS A 17 11.71 -14.80 -2.45
N ILE A 18 11.45 -16.03 -1.98
CA ILE A 18 12.24 -17.23 -2.35
C ILE A 18 12.18 -17.45 -3.86
N LYS A 19 11.00 -17.40 -4.47
CA LYS A 19 10.82 -17.56 -5.94
C LYS A 19 11.58 -16.51 -6.74
N ARG A 20 11.73 -15.30 -6.20
CA ARG A 20 12.49 -14.20 -6.81
C ARG A 20 13.99 -14.18 -6.48
N GLY A 21 14.48 -15.15 -5.72
CA GLY A 21 15.88 -15.21 -5.32
C GLY A 21 16.31 -14.10 -4.35
N VAL A 22 15.35 -13.46 -3.65
CA VAL A 22 15.61 -12.41 -2.67
C VAL A 22 15.29 -12.90 -1.26
N ARG A 23 15.89 -12.26 -0.24
CA ARG A 23 15.74 -12.71 1.14
C ARG A 23 14.83 -11.79 1.96
N LEU A 24 13.82 -12.40 2.60
CA LEU A 24 13.04 -11.76 3.66
C LEU A 24 13.83 -11.84 4.98
N THR A 25 14.63 -10.81 5.27
CA THR A 25 15.42 -10.77 6.52
C THR A 25 14.52 -10.60 7.74
N PRO A 26 14.99 -10.93 8.97
CA PRO A 26 14.18 -10.77 10.19
C PRO A 26 13.65 -9.35 10.38
N ILE A 27 14.44 -8.32 10.02
CA ILE A 27 13.99 -6.93 10.14
C ILE A 27 12.92 -6.57 9.10
N ARG A 28 13.06 -7.03 7.86
CA ARG A 28 12.04 -6.85 6.82
C ARG A 28 10.74 -7.54 7.22
N ARG A 29 10.81 -8.78 7.70
CA ARG A 29 9.64 -9.50 8.24
C ARG A 29 8.92 -8.68 9.31
N GLN A 30 9.65 -8.15 10.28
CA GLN A 30 9.09 -7.36 11.37
C GLN A 30 8.41 -6.07 10.87
N VAL A 31 9.05 -5.35 9.92
CA VAL A 31 8.46 -4.16 9.29
C VAL A 31 7.17 -4.53 8.53
N LEU A 32 7.16 -5.64 7.79
CA LEU A 32 5.95 -6.12 7.09
C LEU A 32 4.83 -6.48 8.07
N GLU A 33 5.13 -7.21 9.13
CA GLU A 33 4.16 -7.58 10.16
C GLU A 33 3.52 -6.34 10.79
N LEU A 34 4.30 -5.31 11.10
CA LEU A 34 3.81 -4.04 11.60
C LEU A 34 2.91 -3.34 10.57
N LEU A 35 3.37 -3.23 9.33
CA LEU A 35 2.60 -2.60 8.26
C LEU A 35 1.23 -3.26 8.08
N LEU A 36 1.16 -4.59 8.09
CA LEU A 36 -0.08 -5.34 7.93
C LEU A 36 -1.08 -5.17 9.08
N THR A 37 -0.69 -4.54 10.19
CA THR A 37 -1.64 -4.17 11.26
C THR A 37 -2.48 -2.96 10.90
N TYR A 38 -2.00 -2.12 9.97
CA TYR A 38 -2.72 -0.94 9.51
C TYR A 38 -3.69 -1.31 8.38
N PRO A 39 -4.95 -0.90 8.47
CA PRO A 39 -5.95 -1.24 7.45
C PRO A 39 -5.88 -0.35 6.21
N ASN A 40 -5.19 0.78 6.29
CA ASN A 40 -5.15 1.85 5.29
C ASN A 40 -3.71 2.19 4.92
N VAL A 41 -3.53 3.34 4.23
CA VAL A 41 -2.19 3.91 4.00
C VAL A 41 -1.45 4.06 5.33
N VAL A 42 -0.22 3.58 5.38
CA VAL A 42 0.65 3.71 6.54
C VAL A 42 1.88 4.55 6.20
N LYS A 43 2.27 5.40 7.11
CA LYS A 43 3.45 6.25 6.94
C LYS A 43 4.69 5.61 7.57
N ALA A 44 5.86 5.88 6.98
CA ALA A 44 7.11 5.27 7.46
C ALA A 44 7.42 5.59 8.93
N TYR A 45 7.05 6.80 9.41
CA TYR A 45 7.27 7.17 10.81
C TYR A 45 6.38 6.37 11.78
N GLU A 46 5.16 5.99 11.38
CA GLU A 46 4.26 5.16 12.20
C GLU A 46 4.87 3.77 12.41
N ILE A 47 5.41 3.17 11.34
CA ILE A 47 6.16 1.91 11.43
C ILE A 47 7.40 2.06 12.31
N LEU A 48 8.14 3.17 12.18
CA LEU A 48 9.33 3.44 12.98
C LEU A 48 9.00 3.53 14.47
N ASP A 49 7.91 4.21 14.82
CA ASP A 49 7.51 4.39 16.21
C ASP A 49 7.09 3.05 16.84
N GLU A 50 6.36 2.21 16.11
CA GLU A 50 6.02 0.86 16.57
C GLU A 50 7.27 -0.04 16.67
N LEU A 51 8.19 0.06 15.70
CA LEU A 51 9.42 -0.72 15.71
C LEU A 51 10.32 -0.33 16.90
N LYS A 52 10.39 0.96 17.28
CA LYS A 52 11.16 1.44 18.43
C LYS A 52 10.64 0.89 19.76
N LYS A 53 9.34 0.60 19.89
CA LYS A 53 8.78 -0.05 21.09
C LYS A 53 9.34 -1.44 21.30
N GLN A 54 9.67 -2.13 20.20
CA GLN A 54 10.21 -3.49 20.22
C GLN A 54 11.75 -3.50 20.15
N ARG A 55 12.36 -2.49 19.51
CA ARG A 55 13.81 -2.36 19.31
C ARG A 55 14.24 -0.92 19.57
N LYS A 56 14.82 -0.66 20.72
CA LYS A 56 15.28 0.70 21.12
C LYS A 56 16.24 1.35 20.12
N ASN A 57 17.02 0.54 19.39
CA ASN A 57 18.00 1.02 18.40
C ASN A 57 17.45 1.08 16.96
N ALA A 58 16.13 0.99 16.76
CA ALA A 58 15.55 1.14 15.44
C ALA A 58 15.77 2.57 14.92
N ALA A 59 16.36 2.68 13.75
CA ALA A 59 16.68 3.96 13.11
C ALA A 59 15.86 4.15 11.82
N PRO A 60 15.54 5.40 11.43
CA PRO A 60 14.78 5.68 10.22
C PRO A 60 15.30 4.94 8.98
N PRO A 61 16.63 4.90 8.68
CA PRO A 61 17.12 4.19 7.50
C PRO A 61 16.77 2.70 7.47
N THR A 62 16.60 2.07 8.63
CA THR A 62 16.22 0.65 8.72
C THR A 62 14.81 0.42 8.19
N VAL A 63 13.86 1.29 8.54
CA VAL A 63 12.47 1.21 8.09
C VAL A 63 12.40 1.54 6.60
N TYR A 64 13.01 2.65 6.16
CA TYR A 64 12.98 3.05 4.76
C TYR A 64 13.56 1.99 3.83
N ARG A 65 14.72 1.40 4.15
CA ARG A 65 15.31 0.31 3.37
C ARG A 65 14.42 -0.95 3.31
N ALA A 66 13.64 -1.22 4.35
CA ALA A 66 12.69 -2.32 4.32
C ALA A 66 11.48 -2.00 3.46
N LEU A 67 10.93 -0.78 3.56
CA LEU A 67 9.81 -0.33 2.74
C LEU A 67 10.19 -0.25 1.26
N ASP A 68 11.36 0.34 0.94
CA ASP A 68 11.89 0.43 -0.43
C ASP A 68 12.06 -0.97 -1.05
N PHE A 69 12.60 -1.92 -0.29
CA PHE A 69 12.69 -3.30 -0.73
C PHE A 69 11.32 -3.90 -1.09
N PHE A 70 10.28 -3.67 -0.28
CA PHE A 70 8.96 -4.18 -0.57
C PHE A 70 8.31 -3.48 -1.76
N VAL A 71 8.58 -2.21 -1.98
CA VAL A 71 8.15 -1.49 -3.19
C VAL A 71 8.85 -2.05 -4.41
N GLU A 72 10.17 -2.27 -4.35
CA GLU A 72 10.98 -2.81 -5.46
C GLU A 72 10.48 -4.20 -5.91
N ILE A 73 10.07 -5.05 -4.97
CA ILE A 73 9.54 -6.38 -5.30
C ILE A 73 8.02 -6.40 -5.55
N GLY A 74 7.33 -5.26 -5.49
CA GLY A 74 5.90 -5.14 -5.77
C GLY A 74 4.97 -5.56 -4.63
N VAL A 75 5.48 -5.82 -3.43
CA VAL A 75 4.67 -6.19 -2.24
C VAL A 75 3.97 -4.97 -1.63
N LEU A 76 4.53 -3.78 -1.83
CA LEU A 76 3.95 -2.52 -1.43
C LEU A 76 3.83 -1.56 -2.62
N HIS A 77 2.80 -0.76 -2.60
CA HIS A 77 2.71 0.43 -3.42
C HIS A 77 3.11 1.67 -2.61
N ARG A 78 3.93 2.54 -3.21
CA ARG A 78 4.18 3.87 -2.68
C ARG A 78 3.10 4.81 -3.23
N ALA A 79 2.23 5.30 -2.36
CA ALA A 79 1.21 6.30 -2.68
C ALA A 79 1.77 7.69 -2.35
N GLU A 80 2.48 8.32 -3.30
CA GLU A 80 3.21 9.57 -3.05
C GLU A 80 2.27 10.72 -2.67
N SER A 81 1.12 10.85 -3.34
CA SER A 81 0.10 11.84 -3.03
C SER A 81 -0.48 11.71 -1.60
N LEU A 82 -0.38 10.52 -1.00
CA LEU A 82 -0.81 10.24 0.36
C LEU A 82 0.38 10.19 1.34
N ASN A 83 1.61 10.39 0.84
CA ASN A 83 2.85 10.29 1.60
C ASN A 83 2.94 9.01 2.45
N GLY A 84 2.64 7.87 1.83
CA GLY A 84 2.59 6.60 2.55
C GLY A 84 2.68 5.36 1.66
N PHE A 85 2.47 4.21 2.29
CA PHE A 85 2.59 2.89 1.67
C PHE A 85 1.29 2.11 1.86
N VAL A 86 0.95 1.32 0.83
CA VAL A 86 -0.22 0.43 0.81
C VAL A 86 0.26 -0.98 0.51
N PHE A 87 -0.24 -1.96 1.26
CA PHE A 87 0.04 -3.36 0.96
C PHE A 87 -0.69 -3.77 -0.32
N CYS A 88 0.05 -4.39 -1.25
CA CYS A 88 -0.51 -4.95 -2.47
C CYS A 88 -1.05 -6.35 -2.20
N SER A 89 -2.33 -6.56 -2.39
CA SER A 89 -2.96 -7.88 -2.23
C SER A 89 -2.69 -8.83 -3.40
N HIS A 90 -2.27 -8.28 -4.55
CA HIS A 90 -2.00 -8.99 -5.81
C HIS A 90 -0.51 -8.99 -6.18
N PHE A 91 0.38 -8.90 -5.19
CA PHE A 91 1.83 -8.73 -5.37
C PHE A 91 2.51 -9.86 -6.17
N ASP A 92 1.88 -11.02 -6.31
CA ASP A 92 2.38 -12.18 -7.06
C ASP A 92 1.89 -12.23 -8.51
N GLU A 93 1.04 -11.29 -8.93
CA GLU A 93 0.48 -11.14 -10.27
C GLU A 93 0.89 -9.80 -10.87
N ALA A 94 1.05 -9.75 -12.18
CA ALA A 94 1.21 -8.47 -12.88
C ALA A 94 -0.15 -7.79 -12.97
N HIS A 95 -0.26 -6.59 -12.41
CA HIS A 95 -1.50 -5.82 -12.43
C HIS A 95 -1.22 -4.33 -12.39
N THR A 96 -2.19 -3.56 -12.83
CA THR A 96 -2.19 -2.10 -12.69
C THR A 96 -3.07 -1.71 -11.51
N SER A 97 -2.47 -1.11 -10.49
CA SER A 97 -3.17 -0.75 -9.26
C SER A 97 -3.80 0.63 -9.34
N VAL A 98 -5.06 0.70 -8.95
CA VAL A 98 -5.75 1.94 -8.61
C VAL A 98 -6.05 1.94 -7.11
N ILE A 99 -5.58 2.95 -6.39
CA ILE A 99 -5.84 3.12 -4.97
C ILE A 99 -6.96 4.13 -4.79
N LEU A 100 -8.10 3.68 -4.28
CA LEU A 100 -9.17 4.56 -3.82
C LEU A 100 -8.86 5.02 -2.40
N ASN A 101 -8.89 6.34 -2.16
CA ASN A 101 -8.65 6.91 -0.84
C ASN A 101 -9.82 7.78 -0.41
N CYS A 102 -10.44 7.45 0.72
CA CYS A 102 -11.48 8.29 1.30
C CYS A 102 -10.88 9.43 2.09
N THR A 103 -11.15 10.66 1.67
CA THR A 103 -10.64 11.89 2.33
C THR A 103 -11.25 12.13 3.71
N HIS A 104 -12.39 11.51 4.03
CA HIS A 104 -13.07 11.67 5.32
C HIS A 104 -12.61 10.67 6.38
N CYS A 105 -12.61 9.38 6.06
CA CYS A 105 -12.29 8.36 7.06
C CYS A 105 -10.92 7.69 6.85
N GLY A 106 -10.18 8.09 5.81
CA GLY A 106 -8.87 7.53 5.48
C GLY A 106 -8.90 6.08 4.97
N ALA A 107 -10.10 5.50 4.76
CA ALA A 107 -10.21 4.15 4.21
C ALA A 107 -9.58 4.10 2.81
N THR A 108 -8.79 3.06 2.57
CA THR A 108 -8.18 2.80 1.26
C THR A 108 -8.60 1.44 0.74
N GLU A 109 -8.77 1.34 -0.57
CA GLU A 109 -9.07 0.11 -1.30
C GLU A 109 -8.20 0.05 -2.54
N GLU A 110 -7.57 -1.10 -2.77
CA GLU A 110 -6.81 -1.36 -3.99
C GLU A 110 -7.69 -2.09 -4.99
N LEU A 111 -7.75 -1.57 -6.21
CA LEU A 111 -8.41 -2.20 -7.34
C LEU A 111 -7.38 -2.63 -8.37
N ALA A 112 -7.47 -3.87 -8.84
CA ALA A 112 -6.81 -4.29 -10.07
C ALA A 112 -7.67 -3.78 -11.24
N ALA A 113 -7.14 -2.87 -12.04
CA ALA A 113 -7.91 -2.14 -13.04
C ALA A 113 -7.12 -1.93 -14.35
N GLU A 114 -6.65 -3.03 -14.95
CA GLU A 114 -5.79 -2.99 -16.14
C GLU A 114 -6.45 -2.25 -17.28
N GLU A 115 -7.61 -2.72 -17.73
CA GLU A 115 -8.28 -2.16 -18.92
C GLU A 115 -8.64 -0.67 -18.79
N PRO A 116 -9.28 -0.18 -17.72
CA PRO A 116 -9.56 1.25 -17.53
C PRO A 116 -8.29 2.11 -17.49
N VAL A 117 -7.24 1.61 -16.85
CA VAL A 117 -5.98 2.35 -16.75
C VAL A 117 -5.24 2.36 -18.08
N ASP A 118 -5.22 1.28 -18.82
CA ASP A 118 -4.60 1.22 -20.15
C ASP A 118 -5.25 2.22 -21.11
N ILE A 119 -6.57 2.37 -21.07
CA ILE A 119 -7.30 3.38 -21.84
C ILE A 119 -6.83 4.78 -21.42
N LEU A 120 -6.78 5.08 -20.11
CA LEU A 120 -6.32 6.37 -19.61
C LEU A 120 -4.88 6.68 -20.03
N LEU A 121 -3.98 5.68 -19.91
CA LEU A 121 -2.59 5.81 -20.31
C LEU A 121 -2.44 6.04 -21.82
N ALA A 122 -3.30 5.45 -22.65
CA ALA A 122 -3.34 5.71 -24.08
C ALA A 122 -3.68 7.19 -24.36
N PHE A 123 -4.70 7.73 -23.72
CA PHE A 123 -5.04 9.17 -23.83
C PHE A 123 -3.89 10.10 -23.38
N CYS A 124 -3.14 9.72 -22.34
CA CYS A 124 -1.98 10.48 -21.90
C CYS A 124 -0.88 10.47 -22.98
N ARG A 125 -0.56 9.28 -23.55
CA ARG A 125 0.46 9.13 -24.61
C ARG A 125 0.12 9.91 -25.87
N GLU A 126 -1.13 9.94 -26.30
CA GLU A 126 -1.59 10.73 -27.44
C GLU A 126 -1.32 12.23 -27.28
N ARG A 127 -1.21 12.70 -26.05
CA ARG A 127 -0.88 14.10 -25.69
C ARG A 127 0.60 14.33 -25.41
N GLY A 128 1.44 13.34 -25.67
CA GLY A 128 2.88 13.39 -25.37
C GLY A 128 3.19 13.36 -23.89
N PHE A 129 2.25 12.90 -23.04
CA PHE A 129 2.42 12.80 -21.60
C PHE A 129 2.80 11.39 -21.18
N THR A 130 3.97 11.26 -20.51
CA THR A 130 4.44 9.99 -19.96
C THR A 130 4.08 9.94 -18.47
N VAL A 131 3.22 8.98 -18.12
CA VAL A 131 2.87 8.72 -16.71
C VAL A 131 4.01 7.94 -16.08
N GLN A 132 4.40 8.32 -14.86
CA GLN A 132 5.41 7.60 -14.08
C GLN A 132 4.85 6.27 -13.57
N ASP A 133 5.74 5.30 -13.37
CA ASP A 133 5.38 4.01 -12.77
C ASP A 133 4.85 4.19 -11.34
N GLY A 134 3.80 3.44 -11.03
CA GLY A 134 3.19 3.46 -9.70
C GLY A 134 1.67 3.36 -9.75
N PRO A 135 1.01 3.27 -8.60
CA PRO A 135 -0.44 3.19 -8.54
C PRO A 135 -1.07 4.54 -8.89
N LEU A 136 -2.21 4.49 -9.57
CA LEU A 136 -3.08 5.66 -9.66
C LEU A 136 -3.81 5.85 -8.33
N VAL A 137 -3.77 7.06 -7.79
CA VAL A 137 -4.48 7.38 -6.54
C VAL A 137 -5.69 8.27 -6.86
N LEU A 138 -6.87 7.76 -6.56
CA LEU A 138 -8.13 8.51 -6.68
C LEU A 138 -8.62 8.86 -5.27
N SER A 139 -8.69 10.15 -4.97
CA SER A 139 -9.19 10.65 -3.69
C SER A 139 -10.65 11.08 -3.83
N GLY A 140 -11.48 10.67 -2.88
CA GLY A 140 -12.90 10.94 -2.91
C GLY A 140 -13.58 10.60 -1.59
N GLU A 141 -14.83 10.25 -1.64
CA GLU A 141 -15.65 9.91 -0.48
C GLU A 141 -16.18 8.48 -0.62
N CYS A 142 -15.94 7.62 0.37
CA CYS A 142 -16.46 6.25 0.34
C CYS A 142 -17.97 6.22 0.59
N ALA A 143 -18.63 5.13 0.19
CA ALA A 143 -20.08 4.99 0.31
C ALA A 143 -20.60 5.22 1.74
N ARG A 144 -19.86 4.80 2.77
CA ARG A 144 -20.26 5.01 4.19
C ARG A 144 -20.26 6.50 4.56
N CYS A 145 -19.23 7.25 4.16
CA CYS A 145 -19.13 8.68 4.45
C CYS A 145 -20.16 9.47 3.64
N HIS A 146 -20.33 9.12 2.36
CA HIS A 146 -21.34 9.74 1.50
C HIS A 146 -22.75 9.57 2.05
N ALA A 147 -23.13 8.35 2.48
CA ALA A 147 -24.43 8.10 3.11
C ALA A 147 -24.61 8.88 4.42
N GLY A 148 -23.55 9.00 5.24
CA GLY A 148 -23.58 9.79 6.47
C GLY A 148 -23.81 11.28 6.22
N HIS A 149 -23.21 11.86 5.18
CA HIS A 149 -23.43 13.25 4.79
C HIS A 149 -24.79 13.50 4.18
N ALA A 150 -25.37 12.52 3.47
CA ALA A 150 -26.71 12.64 2.92
C ALA A 150 -27.76 12.72 4.04
N LEU A 151 -27.58 11.96 5.14
CA LEU A 151 -28.46 12.02 6.32
C LEU A 151 -28.30 13.33 7.11
N ALA A 152 -27.10 13.92 7.15
CA ALA A 152 -26.84 15.17 7.86
C ALA A 152 -27.37 16.41 7.13
N LYS A 153 -27.60 16.36 5.81
CA LYS A 153 -28.15 17.45 4.99
C LYS A 153 -29.68 17.45 4.90
N GLY A 154 -30.34 16.42 5.42
CA GLY A 154 -31.79 16.25 5.40
C GLY A 154 -32.49 16.53 6.74
N ALA A 155 -31.81 17.15 7.71
CA ALA A 155 -32.37 17.52 9.01
C ALA A 155 -32.48 19.03 9.18
#